data_ca49dcd5ee5b7fcba2f98a33a97baf4c
#
_entry.id   ca49dcd5ee5b7fcba2f98a33a97baf4c
#
_cell.length_a   1.000
_cell.length_b   1.000
_cell.length_c   1.000
_cell.angle_alpha   90.00
_cell.angle_beta   90.00
_cell.angle_gamma   90.00
#
_symmetry.space_group_name_H-M   'P 1'
#
loop_
_entity.id
_entity.type
_entity.pdbx_description
1 polymer ?
#
loop_
_entity_poly.entity_id
_entity_poly.type
_entity_poly.pdbx_seq_one_letter_code
_entity_poly.pdbx_strand_id
1 'polypeptide(L)'
;TAAARAALPATVSHGDASFNVARGALLAAVLSGNAQASGGADLHALLMEATRDRLHQEHRRAAMEPSLALVDWLRSAGFAAVVSGAGPTVLSLESVGADIRRDAAGAGWRVVPLAVAASGVQITRGSLSKVEF
;
A
#
# COMPACT_ATOMS: atom_id res chain seq x y z
N THR A 1 -6.46 -8.33 -11.66
CA THR A 1 -7.47 -8.61 -12.68
C THR A 1 -6.89 -8.43 -14.08
N ALA A 2 -7.54 -8.99 -15.13
CA ALA A 2 -7.07 -8.89 -16.51
C ALA A 2 -6.99 -7.43 -16.97
N ALA A 3 -8.00 -6.61 -16.67
CA ALA A 3 -8.02 -5.19 -17.04
C ALA A 3 -6.85 -4.40 -16.42
N ALA A 4 -6.52 -4.65 -15.15
CA ALA A 4 -5.40 -3.98 -14.49
C ALA A 4 -4.03 -4.39 -15.07
N ARG A 5 -3.92 -5.59 -15.64
CA ARG A 5 -2.71 -6.03 -16.34
C ARG A 5 -2.62 -5.43 -17.74
N ALA A 6 -3.74 -5.35 -18.47
CA ALA A 6 -3.80 -4.78 -19.81
C ALA A 6 -3.46 -3.28 -19.83
N ALA A 7 -3.63 -2.57 -18.71
CA ALA A 7 -3.26 -1.16 -18.58
C ALA A 7 -1.75 -0.92 -18.44
N LEU A 8 -0.95 -1.96 -18.20
CA LEU A 8 0.50 -1.81 -18.06
C LEU A 8 1.18 -1.77 -19.42
N PRO A 9 2.24 -0.95 -19.58
CA PRO A 9 3.02 -0.93 -20.82
C PRO A 9 3.76 -2.26 -21.02
N ALA A 10 3.96 -2.64 -22.27
CA ALA A 10 4.67 -3.88 -22.62
C ALA A 10 6.16 -3.84 -22.22
N THR A 11 6.74 -2.65 -22.15
CA THR A 11 8.13 -2.41 -21.74
C THR A 11 8.19 -1.20 -20.81
N VAL A 12 9.19 -1.19 -19.94
CA VAL A 12 9.47 -0.07 -19.03
C VAL A 12 10.92 0.37 -19.19
N SER A 13 11.23 1.61 -18.84
CA SER A 13 12.61 2.09 -18.87
C SER A 13 13.46 1.38 -17.80
N HIS A 14 14.76 1.17 -18.08
CA HIS A 14 15.67 0.65 -17.08
C HIS A 14 15.72 1.55 -15.83
N GLY A 15 15.59 2.86 -16.01
CA GLY A 15 15.54 3.83 -14.90
C GLY A 15 14.33 3.63 -14.01
N ASP A 16 13.14 3.40 -14.57
CA ASP A 16 11.92 3.17 -13.78
C ASP A 16 11.95 1.79 -13.10
N ALA A 17 12.46 0.78 -13.78
CA ALA A 17 12.68 -0.54 -13.18
C ALA A 17 13.62 -0.46 -11.97
N SER A 18 14.78 0.19 -12.12
CA SER A 18 15.75 0.40 -11.03
C SER A 18 15.16 1.23 -9.90
N PHE A 19 14.38 2.26 -10.22
CA PHE A 19 13.67 3.07 -9.23
C PHE A 19 12.75 2.21 -8.38
N ASN A 20 11.88 1.39 -8.97
CA ASN A 20 10.94 0.56 -8.23
C ASN A 20 11.63 -0.54 -7.41
N VAL A 21 12.69 -1.16 -7.94
CA VAL A 21 13.49 -2.13 -7.18
C VAL A 21 14.08 -1.49 -5.93
N ALA A 22 14.66 -0.30 -6.03
CA ALA A 22 15.20 0.43 -4.89
C ALA A 22 14.12 0.78 -3.86
N ARG A 23 12.90 1.17 -4.30
CA ARG A 23 11.77 1.46 -3.39
C ARG A 23 11.26 0.20 -2.69
N GLY A 24 11.19 -0.93 -3.40
CA GLY A 24 10.83 -2.21 -2.79
C GLY A 24 11.83 -2.66 -1.71
N ALA A 25 13.12 -2.53 -1.99
CA ALA A 25 14.17 -2.82 -1.03
C ALA A 25 14.12 -1.89 0.20
N LEU A 26 13.91 -0.59 -0.03
CA LEU A 26 13.74 0.39 1.06
C LEU A 26 12.53 0.06 1.91
N LEU A 27 11.37 -0.26 1.31
CA LEU A 27 10.16 -0.61 2.03
C LEU A 27 10.37 -1.85 2.89
N ALA A 28 11.02 -2.88 2.36
CA ALA A 28 11.35 -4.09 3.11
C ALA A 28 12.25 -3.78 4.32
N ALA A 29 13.28 -2.93 4.15
CA ALA A 29 14.16 -2.51 5.24
C ALA A 29 13.41 -1.72 6.33
N VAL A 30 12.51 -0.83 5.92
CA VAL A 30 11.69 -0.02 6.84
C VAL A 30 10.74 -0.91 7.64
N LEU A 31 9.98 -1.78 6.97
CA LEU A 31 8.99 -2.64 7.62
C LEU A 31 9.61 -3.73 8.50
N SER A 32 10.84 -4.18 8.21
CA SER A 32 11.57 -5.12 9.05
C SER A 32 12.29 -4.48 10.25
N GLY A 33 12.21 -3.15 10.39
CA GLY A 33 12.90 -2.39 11.44
C GLY A 33 14.39 -2.14 11.18
N ASN A 34 14.95 -2.68 10.09
CA ASN A 34 16.39 -2.55 9.79
C ASN A 34 16.80 -1.11 9.43
N ALA A 35 15.87 -0.30 8.90
CA ALA A 35 16.14 1.10 8.59
C ALA A 35 16.32 1.98 9.84
N GLN A 36 15.77 1.59 10.99
CA GLN A 36 15.91 2.30 12.26
C GLN A 36 17.30 2.11 12.88
N ALA A 37 18.01 1.04 12.55
CA ALA A 37 19.35 0.76 13.05
C ALA A 37 20.40 1.76 12.52
N SER A 38 20.08 2.57 11.53
CA SER A 38 20.99 3.53 10.89
C SER A 38 20.99 4.93 11.54
N GLY A 39 20.49 5.08 12.77
CA GLY A 39 20.68 6.27 13.59
C GLY A 39 19.98 7.54 13.09
N GLY A 40 18.67 7.68 13.36
CA GLY A 40 17.98 8.97 13.24
C GLY A 40 17.28 9.24 11.91
N ALA A 41 17.08 8.22 11.05
CA ALA A 41 16.26 8.39 9.85
C ALA A 41 14.79 8.61 10.22
N ASP A 42 14.18 9.62 9.63
CA ASP A 42 12.74 9.88 9.76
C ASP A 42 11.96 8.75 9.08
N LEU A 43 11.32 7.90 9.91
CA LEU A 43 10.54 6.75 9.45
C LEU A 43 9.42 7.17 8.51
N HIS A 44 8.77 8.29 8.80
CA HIS A 44 7.73 8.84 7.94
C HIS A 44 8.27 9.21 6.55
N ALA A 45 9.38 9.95 6.49
CA ALA A 45 10.02 10.31 5.22
C ALA A 45 10.45 9.07 4.42
N LEU A 46 10.96 8.04 5.12
CA LEU A 46 11.32 6.77 4.49
C LEU A 46 10.10 6.02 3.92
N LEU A 47 8.98 5.97 4.64
CA LEU A 47 7.75 5.36 4.16
C LEU A 47 7.18 6.11 2.95
N MET A 48 7.15 7.44 3.00
CA MET A 48 6.71 8.29 1.90
C MET A 48 7.54 8.05 0.63
N GLU A 49 8.85 7.88 0.77
CA GLU A 49 9.73 7.60 -0.36
C GLU A 49 9.65 6.15 -0.84
N ALA A 50 9.61 5.18 0.09
CA ALA A 50 9.57 3.76 -0.22
C ALA A 50 8.26 3.31 -0.91
N THR A 51 7.20 4.07 -0.74
CA THR A 51 5.89 3.80 -1.35
C THR A 51 5.66 4.52 -2.68
N ARG A 52 6.68 5.15 -3.26
CA ARG A 52 6.61 5.71 -4.62
C ARG A 52 6.67 4.60 -5.65
N ASP A 53 5.89 4.76 -6.72
CA ASP A 53 5.79 3.78 -7.79
C ASP A 53 5.81 4.47 -9.16
N ARG A 54 6.55 3.88 -10.10
CA ARG A 54 6.64 4.32 -11.49
C ARG A 54 6.20 3.24 -12.49
N LEU A 55 5.87 2.04 -11.99
CA LEU A 55 5.59 0.90 -12.87
C LEU A 55 4.11 0.50 -12.91
N HIS A 56 3.31 0.85 -11.90
CA HIS A 56 1.99 0.24 -11.77
C HIS A 56 0.85 1.23 -11.58
N GLN A 57 0.91 2.08 -10.55
CA GLN A 57 -0.25 2.85 -10.11
C GLN A 57 -0.71 3.84 -11.18
N GLU A 58 0.20 4.66 -11.70
CA GLU A 58 -0.15 5.69 -12.67
C GLU A 58 -0.65 5.09 -14.00
N HIS A 59 -0.04 4.02 -14.47
CA HIS A 59 -0.49 3.33 -15.69
C HIS A 59 -1.91 2.75 -15.56
N ARG A 60 -2.34 2.48 -14.33
CA ARG A 60 -3.68 1.95 -14.03
C ARG A 60 -4.70 3.03 -13.68
N ARG A 61 -4.34 4.31 -13.69
CA ARG A 61 -5.20 5.41 -13.23
C ARG A 61 -6.58 5.37 -13.87
N ALA A 62 -6.67 5.23 -15.18
CA ALA A 62 -7.96 5.17 -15.89
C ALA A 62 -8.87 4.03 -15.44
N ALA A 63 -8.29 2.91 -14.95
CA ALA A 63 -9.04 1.74 -14.49
C ALA A 63 -9.39 1.78 -12.99
N MET A 64 -8.78 2.70 -12.23
CA MET A 64 -8.96 2.80 -10.77
C MET A 64 -8.85 4.26 -10.28
N GLU A 65 -9.42 5.17 -11.06
CA GLU A 65 -9.35 6.60 -10.80
C GLU A 65 -9.75 6.98 -9.37
N PRO A 66 -10.90 6.51 -8.78
CA PRO A 66 -11.26 6.86 -7.42
C PRO A 66 -10.22 6.43 -6.38
N SER A 67 -9.59 5.26 -6.58
CA SER A 67 -8.55 4.77 -5.66
C SER A 67 -7.29 5.63 -5.72
N LEU A 68 -6.87 6.03 -6.93
CA LEU A 68 -5.70 6.88 -7.07
C LEU A 68 -5.96 8.32 -6.64
N ALA A 69 -7.16 8.84 -6.82
CA ALA A 69 -7.56 10.13 -6.25
C ALA A 69 -7.47 10.11 -4.71
N LEU A 70 -7.90 9.01 -4.07
CA LEU A 70 -7.74 8.83 -2.63
C LEU A 70 -6.26 8.72 -2.22
N VAL A 71 -5.45 8.00 -2.97
CA VAL A 71 -3.99 7.92 -2.74
C VAL A 71 -3.36 9.31 -2.83
N ASP A 72 -3.66 10.07 -3.88
CA ASP A 72 -3.13 11.41 -4.09
C ASP A 72 -3.52 12.36 -2.94
N TRP A 73 -4.79 12.31 -2.52
CA TRP A 73 -5.28 13.09 -1.39
C TRP A 73 -4.58 12.73 -0.08
N LEU A 74 -4.48 11.43 0.26
CA LEU A 74 -3.78 10.96 1.45
C LEU A 74 -2.29 11.36 1.43
N ARG A 75 -1.63 11.21 0.27
CA ARG A 75 -0.23 11.60 0.13
C ARG A 75 -0.03 13.12 0.24
N SER A 76 -0.94 13.93 -0.28
CA SER A 76 -0.91 15.39 -0.10
C SER A 76 -1.14 15.81 1.35
N ALA A 77 -1.91 15.00 2.11
CA ALA A 77 -2.09 15.17 3.55
C ALA A 77 -0.92 14.59 4.40
N GLY A 78 0.13 14.08 3.74
CA GLY A 78 1.33 13.59 4.38
C GLY A 78 1.29 12.13 4.80
N PHE A 79 0.44 11.28 4.25
CA PHE A 79 0.39 9.86 4.60
C PHE A 79 0.96 8.97 3.50
N ALA A 80 1.78 7.98 3.87
CA ALA A 80 2.33 6.99 2.94
C ALA A 80 1.22 6.02 2.50
N ALA A 81 0.51 6.38 1.43
CA ALA A 81 -0.62 5.64 0.90
C ALA A 81 -0.30 5.02 -0.47
N VAL A 82 -0.84 3.84 -0.71
CA VAL A 82 -0.72 3.07 -1.95
C VAL A 82 -2.02 2.33 -2.27
N VAL A 83 -2.21 1.96 -3.53
CA VAL A 83 -3.25 0.99 -3.89
C VAL A 83 -2.83 -0.40 -3.42
N SER A 84 -3.68 -1.09 -2.70
CA SER A 84 -3.45 -2.47 -2.25
C SER A 84 -3.71 -3.46 -3.39
N GLY A 85 -2.63 -4.06 -3.91
CA GLY A 85 -2.70 -5.01 -5.01
C GLY A 85 -3.25 -4.40 -6.30
N ALA A 86 -4.34 -4.93 -6.82
CA ALA A 86 -5.01 -4.43 -8.03
C ALA A 86 -6.15 -3.43 -7.73
N GLY A 87 -6.28 -2.97 -6.49
CA GLY A 87 -7.39 -2.13 -6.04
C GLY A 87 -8.73 -2.89 -5.94
N PRO A 88 -9.83 -2.21 -5.64
CA PRO A 88 -9.91 -0.76 -5.40
C PRO A 88 -9.43 -0.32 -4.02
N THR A 89 -9.04 -1.23 -3.13
CA THR A 89 -8.61 -0.92 -1.77
C THR A 89 -7.36 -0.05 -1.76
N VAL A 90 -7.36 0.99 -0.94
CA VAL A 90 -6.19 1.84 -0.64
C VAL A 90 -5.70 1.51 0.76
N LEU A 91 -4.39 1.42 0.93
CA LEU A 91 -3.73 1.17 2.19
C LEU A 91 -2.88 2.40 2.57
N SER A 92 -3.10 2.93 3.77
CA SER A 92 -2.14 3.81 4.44
C SER A 92 -1.26 2.95 5.36
N LEU A 93 0.06 3.08 5.23
CA LEU A 93 1.02 2.38 6.09
C LEU A 93 1.21 3.05 7.44
N GLU A 94 0.55 4.18 7.64
CA GLU A 94 0.58 4.95 8.88
C GLU A 94 -0.84 5.14 9.41
N SER A 95 -0.95 5.31 10.72
CA SER A 95 -2.24 5.61 11.36
C SER A 95 -2.73 6.99 10.93
N VAL A 96 -3.89 7.05 10.31
CA VAL A 96 -4.54 8.31 9.93
C VAL A 96 -5.40 8.84 11.08
N GLY A 97 -5.41 10.15 11.26
CA GLY A 97 -6.18 10.83 12.30
C GLY A 97 -7.70 10.70 12.11
N ALA A 98 -8.46 11.06 13.14
CA ALA A 98 -9.92 10.96 13.13
C ALA A 98 -10.55 11.83 12.03
N ASP A 99 -9.97 12.99 11.75
CA ASP A 99 -10.48 13.91 10.71
C ASP A 99 -10.32 13.31 9.32
N ILE A 100 -9.14 12.79 8.99
CA ILE A 100 -8.88 12.09 7.73
C ILE A 100 -9.84 10.90 7.54
N ARG A 101 -10.07 10.12 8.60
CA ARG A 101 -11.02 8.99 8.54
C ARG A 101 -12.45 9.45 8.29
N ARG A 102 -12.87 10.52 8.95
CA ARG A 102 -14.22 11.12 8.77
C ARG A 102 -14.40 11.63 7.35
N ASP A 103 -13.42 12.35 6.82
CA ASP A 103 -13.48 12.94 5.49
C ASP A 103 -13.49 11.85 4.40
N ALA A 104 -12.67 10.82 4.54
CA ALA A 104 -12.70 9.66 3.65
C ALA A 104 -14.06 8.94 3.72
N ALA A 105 -14.62 8.74 4.92
CA ALA A 105 -15.94 8.14 5.08
C ALA A 105 -17.06 9.01 4.46
N GLY A 106 -16.97 10.34 4.61
CA GLY A 106 -17.87 11.31 3.98
C GLY A 106 -17.81 11.27 2.46
N ALA A 107 -16.65 10.92 1.89
CA ALA A 107 -16.45 10.69 0.45
C ALA A 107 -16.88 9.29 -0.01
N GLY A 108 -17.50 8.47 0.85
CA GLY A 108 -18.05 7.16 0.54
C GLY A 108 -17.08 5.98 0.75
N TRP A 109 -15.90 6.21 1.34
CA TRP A 109 -14.96 5.14 1.63
C TRP A 109 -15.28 4.43 2.95
N ARG A 110 -15.23 3.10 2.93
CA ARG A 110 -15.24 2.32 4.17
C ARG A 110 -13.84 2.31 4.75
N VAL A 111 -13.64 2.97 5.89
CA VAL A 111 -12.34 3.04 6.57
C VAL A 111 -12.27 1.96 7.64
N VAL A 112 -11.22 1.12 7.58
CA VAL A 112 -11.00 0.01 8.52
C VAL A 112 -9.61 0.15 9.11
N PRO A 113 -9.46 0.49 10.40
CA PRO A 113 -8.18 0.43 11.08
C PRO A 113 -7.78 -1.04 11.27
N LEU A 114 -6.53 -1.35 10.93
CA LEU A 114 -5.95 -2.69 11.06
C LEU A 114 -4.70 -2.63 11.91
N ALA A 115 -4.50 -3.65 12.73
CA ALA A 115 -3.23 -3.88 13.40
C ALA A 115 -2.39 -4.90 12.62
N VAL A 116 -1.08 -4.76 12.68
CA VAL A 116 -0.17 -5.80 12.18
C VAL A 116 -0.23 -6.99 13.14
N ALA A 117 -0.42 -8.20 12.59
CA ALA A 117 -0.47 -9.41 13.40
C ALA A 117 0.88 -9.63 14.12
N ALA A 118 0.82 -9.90 15.42
CA ALA A 118 2.01 -10.15 16.23
C ALA A 118 2.69 -11.50 15.94
N SER A 119 1.97 -12.43 15.31
CA SER A 119 2.48 -13.77 14.94
C SER A 119 2.18 -14.05 13.47
N GLY A 120 3.05 -14.83 12.84
CA GLY A 120 2.84 -15.32 11.48
C GLY A 120 1.78 -16.42 11.40
N VAL A 121 1.82 -17.19 10.32
CA VAL A 121 0.90 -18.32 10.10
C VAL A 121 0.95 -19.31 11.27
N GLN A 122 -0.23 -19.62 11.82
CA GLN A 122 -0.39 -20.64 12.86
C GLN A 122 -1.15 -21.82 12.27
N ILE A 123 -0.62 -23.03 12.48
CA ILE A 123 -1.28 -24.27 12.09
C ILE A 123 -1.86 -24.90 13.35
N THR A 124 -3.18 -24.92 13.45
CA THR A 124 -3.90 -25.66 14.49
C THR A 124 -4.32 -27.02 13.94
N ARG A 125 -3.94 -28.11 14.62
CA ARG A 125 -4.50 -29.44 14.33
C ARG A 125 -5.87 -29.52 14.99
N GLY A 126 -6.91 -29.36 14.22
CA GLY A 126 -8.30 -29.56 14.63
C GLY A 126 -9.04 -30.40 13.59
N SER A 127 -9.97 -31.24 14.01
CA SER A 127 -10.89 -31.89 13.07
C SER A 127 -11.73 -30.83 12.39
N LEU A 128 -11.72 -30.79 11.06
CA LEU A 128 -12.68 -30.03 10.27
C LEU A 128 -14.07 -30.60 10.58
N SER A 129 -14.82 -29.97 11.48
CA SER A 129 -16.27 -30.13 11.48
C SER A 129 -16.79 -29.53 10.17
N LYS A 130 -17.56 -30.33 9.42
CA LYS A 130 -18.14 -29.91 8.14
C LYS A 130 -18.79 -28.55 8.30
N VAL A 131 -18.30 -27.57 7.54
CA VAL A 131 -19.01 -26.33 7.29
C VAL A 131 -20.04 -26.68 6.22
N GLU A 132 -21.31 -26.77 6.59
CA GLU A 132 -22.42 -26.80 5.64
C GLU A 132 -22.56 -25.39 5.06
N PHE A 133 -22.51 -25.30 3.72
CA PHE A 133 -22.72 -24.07 2.96
C PHE A 133 -24.22 -23.82 2.74
#